data_24e5671dd376037ae94bdc36c0f91f40
#
_entry.id   24e5671dd376037ae94bdc36c0f91f40
#
_cell.length_a   1.000
_cell.length_b   1.000
_cell.length_c   1.000
_cell.angle_alpha   90.00
_cell.angle_beta   90.00
_cell.angle_gamma   90.00
#
_symmetry.space_group_name_H-M   'P 1'
#
loop_
_entity.id
_entity.type
_entity.pdbx_description
1 polymer ?
#
loop_
_entity_poly.entity_id
_entity_poly.type
_entity_poly.pdbx_seq_one_letter_code
_entity_poly.pdbx_strand_id
1 'polypeptide(L)'
;MSYNGVIYCDKCYKNLGTHSIRIIKDGEIPILYTKIAEAREYSDMTGILQHYRNLLRLLGDKEWIWFFDCDNLEMKHCFEIGTSRGIIDLIRENGKNKKIYVINSNMFLTIILDSCKLFLDSSIRDRMEIFSKSEYKQFINNFIKILITILEYELYNKIKLMMN
;
A
#
# COMPACT_ATOMS: atom_id res chain seq x y z
N MET A 1 10.00 9.96 -8.11
CA MET A 1 9.05 11.00 -7.67
C MET A 1 9.59 11.61 -6.40
N SER A 2 9.62 12.92 -6.32
CA SER A 2 9.76 13.61 -5.06
C SER A 2 8.36 13.91 -4.55
N TYR A 3 8.07 13.56 -3.33
CA TYR A 3 6.89 14.00 -2.63
C TYR A 3 7.27 15.27 -1.84
N ASN A 4 6.65 16.39 -2.14
CA ASN A 4 7.04 17.70 -1.57
C ASN A 4 8.54 18.02 -1.68
N GLY A 5 9.20 17.60 -2.78
CA GLY A 5 10.63 17.80 -2.98
C GLY A 5 11.54 16.78 -2.29
N VAL A 6 11.00 15.78 -1.61
CA VAL A 6 11.80 14.74 -0.93
C VAL A 6 12.14 13.59 -1.86
N ILE A 7 13.40 13.24 -1.93
CA ILE A 7 13.93 12.10 -2.69
C ILE A 7 13.83 10.86 -1.80
N TYR A 8 13.02 9.87 -2.19
CA TYR A 8 12.89 8.63 -1.42
C TYR A 8 14.13 7.75 -1.47
N CYS A 9 14.79 7.68 -2.64
CA CYS A 9 16.10 7.07 -2.83
C CYS A 9 16.71 7.56 -4.14
N ASP A 10 18.05 7.50 -4.24
CA ASP A 10 18.80 7.97 -5.41
C ASP A 10 18.44 7.24 -6.71
N LYS A 11 18.15 5.94 -6.62
CA LYS A 11 17.77 5.13 -7.77
C LYS A 11 16.40 5.54 -8.33
N CYS A 12 15.40 5.71 -7.46
CA CYS A 12 14.07 6.18 -7.87
C CYS A 12 14.08 7.64 -8.35
N TYR A 13 15.00 8.45 -7.87
CA TYR A 13 15.20 9.82 -8.37
C TYR A 13 15.69 9.81 -9.80
N LYS A 14 16.67 8.96 -10.11
CA LYS A 14 17.25 8.84 -11.47
C LYS A 14 16.32 8.10 -12.43
N ASN A 15 15.64 7.05 -11.96
CA ASN A 15 14.78 6.19 -12.75
C ASN A 15 13.47 5.95 -12.02
N LEU A 16 12.43 6.66 -12.39
CA LEU A 16 11.08 6.43 -11.85
C LEU A 16 10.66 4.96 -11.97
N GLY A 17 10.14 4.39 -10.86
CA GLY A 17 9.66 3.02 -10.84
C GLY A 17 10.75 1.97 -10.60
N THR A 18 11.95 2.37 -10.15
CA THR A 18 12.98 1.40 -9.70
C THR A 18 12.44 0.55 -8.55
N HIS A 19 11.83 1.19 -7.55
CA HIS A 19 11.10 0.55 -6.46
C HIS A 19 9.64 0.99 -6.51
N SER A 20 8.71 0.08 -6.23
CA SER A 20 7.29 0.31 -6.53
C SER A 20 6.49 1.02 -5.43
N ILE A 21 7.11 1.38 -4.30
CA ILE A 21 6.38 2.05 -3.21
C ILE A 21 6.26 3.55 -3.43
N ARG A 22 5.07 4.08 -3.19
CA ARG A 22 4.75 5.52 -3.30
C ARG A 22 3.60 5.93 -2.38
N ILE A 23 3.55 7.20 -2.01
CA ILE A 23 2.37 7.80 -1.41
C ILE A 23 1.40 8.14 -2.54
N ILE A 24 0.19 7.59 -2.50
CA ILE A 24 -0.87 7.88 -3.49
C ILE A 24 -1.88 8.90 -2.97
N LYS A 25 -1.97 9.06 -1.66
CA LYS A 25 -2.77 10.08 -1.00
C LYS A 25 -2.02 10.60 0.21
N ASP A 26 -1.88 11.90 0.29
CA ASP A 26 -1.44 12.60 1.49
C ASP A 26 -2.64 13.13 2.27
N GLY A 27 -2.44 13.47 3.54
CA GLY A 27 -3.45 14.03 4.41
C GLY A 27 -3.23 13.64 5.86
N GLU A 28 -4.29 13.64 6.62
CA GLU A 28 -4.28 13.22 8.03
C GLU A 28 -3.85 11.75 8.16
N ILE A 29 -4.39 10.88 7.29
CA ILE A 29 -3.99 9.47 7.18
C ILE A 29 -3.46 9.22 5.77
N PRO A 30 -2.14 9.26 5.56
CA PRO A 30 -1.52 8.96 4.27
C PRO A 30 -1.78 7.53 3.80
N ILE A 31 -1.87 7.36 2.48
CA ILE A 31 -2.02 6.05 1.86
C ILE A 31 -0.76 5.73 1.05
N LEU A 32 -0.09 4.65 1.44
CA LEU A 32 1.02 4.06 0.71
C LEU A 32 0.51 2.98 -0.24
N TYR A 33 1.12 2.92 -1.42
CA TYR A 33 0.82 1.91 -2.42
C TYR A 33 2.11 1.23 -2.88
N THR A 34 2.08 -0.09 -2.95
CA THR A 34 3.17 -0.93 -3.47
C THR A 34 2.60 -1.93 -4.46
N LYS A 35 3.21 -2.04 -5.65
CA LYS A 35 2.94 -3.10 -6.61
C LYS A 35 4.27 -3.70 -7.09
N ILE A 36 4.64 -4.86 -6.54
CA ILE A 36 5.96 -5.48 -6.77
C ILE A 36 6.22 -5.69 -8.25
N ALA A 37 5.22 -6.12 -9.01
CA ALA A 37 5.35 -6.38 -10.45
C ALA A 37 5.73 -5.13 -11.29
N GLU A 38 5.56 -3.91 -10.75
CA GLU A 38 5.98 -2.66 -11.39
C GLU A 38 7.42 -2.27 -11.04
N ALA A 39 8.03 -2.89 -10.03
CA ALA A 39 9.39 -2.57 -9.61
C ALA A 39 10.40 -3.11 -10.63
N ARG A 40 11.25 -2.24 -11.18
CA ARG A 40 12.33 -2.65 -12.10
C ARG A 40 13.43 -3.44 -11.39
N GLU A 41 13.75 -3.05 -10.17
CA GLU A 41 14.76 -3.69 -9.32
C GLU A 41 14.09 -4.29 -8.07
N TYR A 42 13.17 -5.25 -8.28
CA TYR A 42 12.43 -5.91 -7.19
C TYR A 42 13.34 -6.74 -6.26
N SER A 43 14.54 -7.11 -6.70
CA SER A 43 15.55 -7.87 -5.94
C SER A 43 16.59 -6.97 -5.23
N ASP A 44 16.52 -5.64 -5.41
CA ASP A 44 17.41 -4.70 -4.71
C ASP A 44 16.98 -4.49 -3.25
N MET A 45 17.19 -5.49 -2.42
CA MET A 45 16.82 -5.45 -1.00
C MET A 45 17.30 -4.17 -0.30
N THR A 46 18.57 -3.79 -0.47
CA THR A 46 19.15 -2.63 0.20
C THR A 46 18.47 -1.34 -0.22
N GLY A 47 18.27 -1.13 -1.51
CA GLY A 47 17.61 0.06 -2.05
C GLY A 47 16.13 0.11 -1.66
N ILE A 48 15.43 -1.01 -1.70
CA ILE A 48 14.03 -1.11 -1.29
C ILE A 48 13.88 -0.72 0.19
N LEU A 49 14.65 -1.33 1.08
CA LEU A 49 14.58 -1.04 2.52
C LEU A 49 14.98 0.41 2.84
N GLN A 50 15.96 0.96 2.13
CA GLN A 50 16.31 2.38 2.27
C GLN A 50 15.18 3.29 1.83
N HIS A 51 14.50 2.96 0.72
CA HIS A 51 13.34 3.70 0.24
C HIS A 51 12.19 3.69 1.27
N TYR A 52 11.87 2.50 1.83
CA TYR A 52 10.86 2.39 2.89
C TYR A 52 11.24 3.23 4.13
N ARG A 53 12.49 3.15 4.61
CA ARG A 53 12.95 3.96 5.76
C ARG A 53 12.77 5.45 5.52
N ASN A 54 13.17 5.94 4.36
CA ASN A 54 13.05 7.36 4.02
C ASN A 54 11.59 7.80 3.95
N LEU A 55 10.74 6.95 3.40
CA LEU A 55 9.31 7.20 3.29
C LEU A 55 8.64 7.21 4.68
N LEU A 56 8.94 6.23 5.54
CA LEU A 56 8.42 6.19 6.91
C LEU A 56 8.90 7.38 7.75
N ARG A 57 10.15 7.85 7.57
CA ARG A 57 10.63 9.08 8.20
C ARG A 57 9.83 10.32 7.75
N LEU A 58 9.48 10.38 6.47
CA LEU A 58 8.67 11.48 5.94
C LEU A 58 7.27 11.50 6.53
N LEU A 59 6.67 10.34 6.78
CA LEU A 59 5.36 10.23 7.44
C LEU A 59 5.41 10.67 8.91
N GLY A 60 6.58 10.54 9.56
CA GLY A 60 6.76 10.89 10.97
C GLY A 60 5.82 10.09 11.88
N ASP A 61 5.10 10.81 12.73
CA ASP A 61 4.16 10.21 13.70
C ASP A 61 2.75 9.99 13.16
N LYS A 62 2.50 10.27 11.88
CA LYS A 62 1.18 10.04 11.28
C LYS A 62 0.85 8.55 11.21
N GLU A 63 -0.37 8.19 11.55
CA GLU A 63 -0.92 6.89 11.19
C GLU A 63 -1.07 6.79 9.66
N TRP A 64 -0.87 5.61 9.09
CA TRP A 64 -0.92 5.41 7.65
C TRP A 64 -1.53 4.07 7.28
N ILE A 65 -2.04 3.98 6.04
CA ILE A 65 -2.63 2.77 5.45
C ILE A 65 -1.75 2.29 4.31
N TRP A 66 -1.61 0.99 4.16
CA TRP A 66 -0.85 0.38 3.09
C TRP A 66 -1.73 -0.44 2.16
N PHE A 67 -1.66 -0.13 0.88
CA PHE A 67 -2.18 -0.97 -0.19
C PHE A 67 -1.04 -1.73 -0.86
N PHE A 68 -1.06 -3.04 -0.71
CA PHE A 68 -0.12 -3.95 -1.34
C PHE A 68 -0.80 -4.68 -2.48
N ASP A 69 -0.47 -4.32 -3.72
CA ASP A 69 -1.10 -4.83 -4.93
C ASP A 69 -0.33 -6.02 -5.49
N CYS A 70 -1.01 -7.17 -5.54
CA CYS A 70 -0.48 -8.44 -6.04
C CYS A 70 -0.81 -8.68 -7.52
N ASP A 71 -1.38 -7.70 -8.23
CA ASP A 71 -1.65 -7.87 -9.67
C ASP A 71 -0.34 -8.09 -10.43
N ASN A 72 -0.30 -9.14 -11.28
CA ASN A 72 0.88 -9.61 -12.00
C ASN A 72 2.06 -10.08 -11.11
N LEU A 73 1.78 -10.46 -9.86
CA LEU A 73 2.77 -11.13 -9.02
C LEU A 73 3.11 -12.50 -9.64
N GLU A 74 4.42 -12.79 -9.78
CA GLU A 74 4.96 -13.98 -10.41
C GLU A 74 5.87 -14.76 -9.44
N MET A 75 6.22 -16.01 -9.79
CA MET A 75 7.10 -16.87 -9.00
C MET A 75 8.44 -16.21 -8.65
N LYS A 76 9.05 -15.44 -9.58
CA LYS A 76 10.32 -14.76 -9.33
C LYS A 76 10.29 -13.82 -8.12
N HIS A 77 9.13 -13.22 -7.82
CA HIS A 77 8.95 -12.33 -6.69
C HIS A 77 8.83 -13.07 -5.35
N CYS A 78 8.49 -14.37 -5.38
CA CYS A 78 8.33 -15.19 -4.18
C CYS A 78 9.67 -15.51 -3.49
N PHE A 79 10.78 -15.35 -4.19
CA PHE A 79 12.13 -15.65 -3.65
C PHE A 79 12.71 -14.48 -2.83
N GLU A 80 12.06 -13.31 -2.83
CA GLU A 80 12.53 -12.11 -2.13
C GLU A 80 12.13 -12.11 -0.63
N ILE A 81 12.31 -13.26 0.04
CA ILE A 81 11.93 -13.44 1.46
C ILE A 81 12.69 -12.48 2.37
N GLY A 82 13.98 -12.24 2.09
CA GLY A 82 14.80 -11.30 2.87
C GLY A 82 14.27 -9.88 2.81
N THR A 83 13.88 -9.43 1.62
CA THR A 83 13.26 -8.11 1.40
C THR A 83 11.91 -8.02 2.13
N SER A 84 11.06 -9.04 2.01
CA SER A 84 9.77 -9.11 2.68
C SER A 84 9.91 -9.03 4.20
N ARG A 85 10.83 -9.79 4.78
CA ARG A 85 11.15 -9.74 6.21
C ARG A 85 11.60 -8.35 6.64
N GLY A 86 12.56 -7.76 5.92
CA GLY A 86 13.06 -6.43 6.24
C GLY A 86 11.97 -5.36 6.21
N ILE A 87 11.03 -5.43 5.27
CA ILE A 87 9.86 -4.52 5.20
C ILE A 87 8.95 -4.73 6.42
N ILE A 88 8.65 -5.98 6.79
CA ILE A 88 7.83 -6.31 7.96
C ILE A 88 8.46 -5.76 9.24
N ASP A 89 9.79 -5.93 9.41
CA ASP A 89 10.52 -5.39 10.56
C ASP A 89 10.42 -3.86 10.61
N LEU A 90 10.60 -3.16 9.49
CA LEU A 90 10.45 -1.70 9.41
C LEU A 90 9.03 -1.23 9.76
N ILE A 91 7.98 -1.95 9.33
CA ILE A 91 6.59 -1.63 9.66
C ILE A 91 6.33 -1.83 11.15
N ARG A 92 6.90 -2.90 11.73
CA ARG A 92 6.81 -3.19 13.16
C ARG A 92 7.50 -2.11 14.00
N GLU A 93 8.73 -1.74 13.64
CA GLU A 93 9.50 -0.70 14.31
C GLU A 93 8.81 0.67 14.24
N ASN A 94 8.23 1.02 13.11
CA ASN A 94 7.48 2.27 12.95
C ASN A 94 6.21 2.30 13.81
N GLY A 95 5.48 1.18 13.94
CA GLY A 95 4.30 1.03 14.79
C GLY A 95 3.09 1.90 14.42
N LYS A 96 3.14 2.71 13.36
CA LYS A 96 2.10 3.67 12.95
C LYS A 96 1.22 3.15 11.82
N ASN A 97 1.51 1.97 11.29
CA ASN A 97 0.65 1.34 10.29
C ASN A 97 -0.70 0.96 10.91
N LYS A 98 -1.78 1.53 10.40
CA LYS A 98 -3.14 1.31 10.89
C LYS A 98 -3.81 0.11 10.24
N LYS A 99 -3.60 -0.07 8.93
CA LYS A 99 -4.24 -1.12 8.14
C LYS A 99 -3.37 -1.48 6.93
N ILE A 100 -3.42 -2.76 6.57
CA ILE A 100 -2.76 -3.30 5.39
C ILE A 100 -3.85 -3.96 4.51
N TYR A 101 -4.07 -3.42 3.33
CA TYR A 101 -4.94 -4.01 2.32
C TYR A 101 -4.11 -4.71 1.27
N VAL A 102 -4.17 -6.03 1.24
CA VAL A 102 -3.55 -6.83 0.19
C VAL A 102 -4.60 -7.09 -0.87
N ILE A 103 -4.42 -6.51 -2.05
CA ILE A 103 -5.40 -6.53 -3.13
C ILE A 103 -4.91 -7.34 -4.32
N ASN A 104 -5.84 -7.82 -5.14
CA ASN A 104 -5.56 -8.67 -6.32
C ASN A 104 -4.75 -9.92 -5.95
N SER A 105 -5.03 -10.53 -4.79
CA SER A 105 -4.31 -11.70 -4.31
C SER A 105 -4.40 -12.86 -5.30
N ASN A 106 -3.30 -13.60 -5.43
CA ASN A 106 -3.18 -14.78 -6.27
C ASN A 106 -2.40 -15.89 -5.54
N MET A 107 -2.22 -17.04 -6.19
CA MET A 107 -1.53 -18.18 -5.58
C MET A 107 -0.10 -17.88 -5.12
N PHE A 108 0.60 -16.95 -5.77
CA PHE A 108 1.98 -16.59 -5.40
C PHE A 108 2.04 -15.82 -4.09
N LEU A 109 1.00 -15.04 -3.77
CA LEU A 109 0.88 -14.41 -2.45
C LEU A 109 0.84 -15.46 -1.34
N THR A 110 0.10 -16.56 -1.52
CA THR A 110 0.04 -17.63 -0.52
C THR A 110 1.44 -18.19 -0.23
N ILE A 111 2.26 -18.39 -1.25
CA ILE A 111 3.65 -18.85 -1.10
C ILE A 111 4.47 -17.83 -0.28
N ILE A 112 4.34 -16.53 -0.57
CA ILE A 112 5.02 -15.47 0.17
C ILE A 112 4.57 -15.46 1.63
N LEU A 113 3.26 -15.48 1.89
CA LEU A 113 2.72 -15.46 3.25
C LEU A 113 3.14 -16.68 4.05
N ASP A 114 3.12 -17.88 3.44
CA ASP A 114 3.58 -19.11 4.07
C ASP A 114 5.07 -19.05 4.42
N SER A 115 5.88 -18.50 3.55
CA SER A 115 7.30 -18.26 3.80
C SER A 115 7.53 -17.21 4.90
N CYS A 116 6.63 -16.26 5.04
CA CYS A 116 6.69 -15.16 6.01
C CYS A 116 6.04 -15.49 7.36
N LYS A 117 5.37 -16.63 7.53
CA LYS A 117 4.63 -16.99 8.75
C LYS A 117 5.43 -16.83 10.05
N LEU A 118 6.72 -17.12 10.01
CA LEU A 118 7.59 -17.08 11.20
C LEU A 118 7.83 -15.65 11.72
N PHE A 119 7.65 -14.63 10.88
CA PHE A 119 7.90 -13.23 11.24
C PHE A 119 6.68 -12.32 11.07
N LEU A 120 5.56 -12.85 10.59
CA LEU A 120 4.25 -12.21 10.65
C LEU A 120 3.60 -12.47 12.02
N ASP A 121 3.87 -11.60 12.98
CA ASP A 121 3.23 -11.67 14.29
C ASP A 121 1.73 -11.29 14.23
N SER A 122 1.00 -11.52 15.34
CA SER A 122 -0.41 -11.21 15.43
C SER A 122 -0.69 -9.73 15.17
N SER A 123 0.17 -8.83 15.64
CA SER A 123 -0.05 -7.39 15.52
C SER A 123 -0.10 -6.91 14.06
N ILE A 124 0.64 -7.55 13.16
CA ILE A 124 0.60 -7.26 11.73
C ILE A 124 -0.56 -8.00 11.07
N ARG A 125 -0.77 -9.28 11.41
CA ARG A 125 -1.87 -10.08 10.84
C ARG A 125 -3.25 -9.47 11.13
N ASP A 126 -3.48 -8.99 12.34
CA ASP A 126 -4.76 -8.42 12.76
C ASP A 126 -5.09 -7.11 12.03
N ARG A 127 -4.09 -6.44 11.47
CA ARG A 127 -4.24 -5.24 10.63
C ARG A 127 -4.35 -5.54 9.13
N MET A 128 -4.17 -6.81 8.71
CA MET A 128 -4.13 -7.21 7.32
C MET A 128 -5.50 -7.71 6.86
N GLU A 129 -5.96 -7.20 5.72
CA GLU A 129 -7.12 -7.71 4.98
C GLU A 129 -6.68 -8.09 3.57
N ILE A 130 -7.05 -9.29 3.13
CA ILE A 130 -6.64 -9.86 1.84
C ILE A 130 -7.87 -10.00 0.96
N PHE A 131 -7.79 -9.45 -0.25
CA PHE A 131 -8.84 -9.48 -1.25
C PHE A 131 -8.32 -10.15 -2.53
N SER A 132 -9.04 -11.14 -3.02
CA SER A 132 -8.87 -11.63 -4.38
C SER A 132 -9.23 -10.54 -5.39
N LYS A 133 -8.89 -10.72 -6.67
CA LYS A 133 -9.21 -9.75 -7.72
C LYS A 133 -10.71 -9.50 -7.85
N SER A 134 -11.54 -10.54 -7.67
CA SER A 134 -13.00 -10.43 -7.71
C SER A 134 -13.57 -9.68 -6.50
N GLU A 135 -13.11 -10.01 -5.30
CA GLU A 135 -13.53 -9.36 -4.05
C GLU A 135 -13.12 -7.89 -4.03
N TYR A 136 -11.90 -7.57 -4.46
CA TYR A 136 -11.44 -6.19 -4.56
C TYR A 136 -12.30 -5.38 -5.55
N LYS A 137 -12.61 -5.95 -6.72
CA LYS A 137 -13.50 -5.30 -7.69
C LYS A 137 -14.89 -5.04 -7.12
N GLN A 138 -15.43 -6.00 -6.38
CA GLN A 138 -16.73 -5.86 -5.73
C GLN A 138 -16.69 -4.79 -4.61
N PHE A 139 -15.63 -4.79 -3.80
CA PHE A 139 -15.40 -3.78 -2.76
C PHE A 139 -15.37 -2.37 -3.35
N ILE A 140 -14.59 -2.14 -4.41
CA ILE A 140 -14.51 -0.83 -5.08
C ILE A 140 -15.87 -0.42 -5.66
N ASN A 141 -16.58 -1.34 -6.32
CA ASN A 141 -17.89 -1.05 -6.88
C ASN A 141 -18.91 -0.65 -5.81
N ASN A 142 -18.90 -1.32 -4.66
CA ASN A 142 -19.78 -0.98 -3.54
C ASN A 142 -19.41 0.38 -2.94
N PHE A 143 -18.11 0.67 -2.79
CA PHE A 143 -17.61 1.94 -2.29
C PHE A 143 -18.01 3.11 -3.21
N ILE A 144 -17.87 2.95 -4.54
CA ILE A 144 -18.29 3.94 -5.53
C ILE A 144 -19.79 4.20 -5.44
N LYS A 145 -20.62 3.15 -5.31
CA LYS A 145 -22.08 3.30 -5.14
C LYS A 145 -22.42 4.14 -3.91
N ILE A 146 -21.77 3.86 -2.77
CA ILE A 146 -21.98 4.62 -1.53
C ILE A 146 -21.60 6.08 -1.73
N LEU A 147 -20.46 6.37 -2.36
CA LEU A 147 -20.01 7.74 -2.64
C LEU A 147 -21.01 8.50 -3.54
N ILE A 148 -21.49 7.86 -4.59
CA ILE A 148 -22.49 8.46 -5.49
C ILE A 148 -23.75 8.82 -4.70
N THR A 149 -24.27 7.90 -3.88
CA THR A 149 -25.45 8.14 -3.05
C THR A 149 -25.26 9.33 -2.09
N ILE A 150 -24.08 9.44 -1.47
CA ILE A 150 -23.76 10.56 -0.57
C ILE A 150 -23.73 11.88 -1.36
N LEU A 151 -23.06 11.91 -2.51
CA LEU A 151 -22.97 13.11 -3.35
C LEU A 151 -24.34 13.56 -3.88
N GLU A 152 -25.18 12.62 -4.28
CA GLU A 152 -26.58 12.92 -4.71
C GLU A 152 -27.39 13.52 -3.57
N TYR A 153 -27.25 12.99 -2.35
CA TYR A 153 -27.93 13.52 -1.17
C TYR A 153 -27.45 14.92 -0.79
N GLU A 154 -26.14 15.17 -0.84
CA GLU A 154 -25.58 16.51 -0.57
C GLU A 154 -26.03 17.53 -1.63
N LEU A 155 -26.04 17.14 -2.89
CA LEU A 155 -26.52 17.99 -3.98
C LEU A 155 -28.00 18.32 -3.83
N TYR A 156 -28.83 17.32 -3.52
CA TYR A 156 -30.26 17.50 -3.25
C TYR A 156 -30.50 18.52 -2.13
N ASN A 157 -29.79 18.41 -1.00
CA ASN A 157 -29.92 19.31 0.12
C ASN A 157 -29.48 20.74 -0.24
N LYS A 158 -28.42 20.92 -1.02
CA LYS A 158 -28.00 22.23 -1.51
C LYS A 158 -29.05 22.89 -2.39
N ILE A 159 -29.62 22.15 -3.34
CA ILE A 159 -30.69 22.64 -4.22
C ILE A 159 -31.91 23.06 -3.39
N LYS A 160 -32.32 22.23 -2.43
CA LYS A 160 -33.45 22.54 -1.55
C LYS A 160 -33.26 23.82 -0.74
N LEU A 161 -32.01 24.06 -0.23
CA LEU A 161 -31.66 25.29 0.48
C LEU A 161 -31.65 26.54 -0.41
N MET A 162 -31.41 26.38 -1.72
CA MET A 162 -31.43 27.50 -2.69
C MET A 162 -32.84 27.85 -3.17
N MET A 163 -33.80 26.95 -2.98
CA MET A 163 -35.22 27.13 -3.41
C MET A 163 -36.13 27.70 -2.29
N ASN A 164 -35.62 27.78 -1.05
CA ASN A 164 -36.31 28.42 0.10
C ASN A 164 -35.68 29.79 0.41
#